data_a62541c07c9ad42a662dcf91f6b05670
#
_entry.id   a62541c07c9ad42a662dcf91f6b05670
#
_cell.length_a   1.000
_cell.length_b   1.000
_cell.length_c   1.000
_cell.angle_alpha   90.00
_cell.angle_beta   90.00
_cell.angle_gamma   90.00
#
_symmetry.space_group_name_H-M   'P 1'
#
loop_
_entity.id
_entity.type
_entity.pdbx_description
1 polymer ?
#
loop_
_entity_poly.entity_id
_entity_poly.type
_entity_poly.pdbx_seq_one_letter_code
_entity_poly.pdbx_strand_id
1 'polypeptide(L)'
;MTSIIYVGMDVHTTNYTLCCYSMEGDRFFVEVQVEPDAKNILKYLARIEKQQSRDCRIVCGYEAGCLGYSLYHQLHAHGIDCVILAPTTMMTKPGKRIKTDRRDAHLISKCLAFHTYSPVYIPTEVDDAVKEYIRMRDDANSALARVKQQIIAFCIRHGKIHDGKSYWTNKHLEWLSSLDLGNKILSEVLQEYLIRYYQLREQVDMYDMRINELAQAEPYRQKVEKLGCFRGIAAHTVLPFCVEVGDFRRFATAQQFASYLGLVPGECSSGDKQQYTGITKAGNSHLRKLLVETAQVFGRSATKSGKSV
;
A
#
# COMPACT_ATOMS: atom_id res chain seq x y z
N MET A 1 37.53 -12.76 -11.38
CA MET A 1 36.36 -12.22 -10.69
C MET A 1 35.30 -11.88 -11.73
N THR A 2 34.08 -12.34 -11.56
CA THR A 2 32.97 -12.02 -12.46
C THR A 2 32.62 -10.53 -12.27
N SER A 3 32.61 -9.75 -13.34
CA SER A 3 32.24 -8.34 -13.31
C SER A 3 30.72 -8.23 -13.09
N ILE A 4 30.28 -7.26 -12.27
CA ILE A 4 28.87 -7.02 -12.04
C ILE A 4 28.46 -5.69 -12.69
N ILE A 5 27.41 -5.74 -13.49
CA ILE A 5 26.79 -4.57 -14.11
C ILE A 5 25.46 -4.30 -13.43
N TYR A 6 25.27 -3.10 -12.93
CA TYR A 6 24.05 -2.67 -12.28
C TYR A 6 23.21 -1.84 -13.25
N VAL A 7 21.98 -2.28 -13.50
CA VAL A 7 21.07 -1.63 -14.44
C VAL A 7 19.96 -0.97 -13.65
N GLY A 8 20.02 0.35 -13.54
CA GLY A 8 18.94 1.17 -12.99
C GLY A 8 17.90 1.44 -14.06
N MET A 9 16.65 1.22 -13.70
CA MET A 9 15.50 1.38 -14.59
C MET A 9 14.52 2.38 -13.95
N ASP A 10 14.33 3.52 -14.57
CA ASP A 10 13.22 4.41 -14.24
C ASP A 10 12.05 4.04 -15.16
N VAL A 11 10.97 3.52 -14.56
CA VAL A 11 9.89 2.86 -15.28
C VAL A 11 8.57 3.63 -15.12
N HIS A 12 8.03 4.05 -16.25
CA HIS A 12 6.77 4.77 -16.35
C HIS A 12 5.79 4.08 -17.29
N THR A 13 4.53 4.48 -17.29
CA THR A 13 3.51 3.93 -18.20
C THR A 13 3.78 4.29 -19.67
N THR A 14 4.57 5.31 -19.94
CA THR A 14 4.85 5.85 -21.28
C THR A 14 6.21 5.47 -21.81
N ASN A 15 7.20 5.25 -20.97
CA ASN A 15 8.56 4.90 -21.36
C ASN A 15 9.34 4.26 -20.19
N TYR A 16 10.43 3.59 -20.52
CA TYR A 16 11.43 3.12 -19.57
C TYR A 16 12.78 3.76 -19.91
N THR A 17 13.43 4.36 -18.90
CA THR A 17 14.79 4.89 -19.03
C THR A 17 15.75 3.93 -18.32
N LEU A 18 16.71 3.40 -19.06
CA LEU A 18 17.63 2.37 -18.62
C LEU A 18 19.05 2.93 -18.61
N CYS A 19 19.82 2.60 -17.58
CA CYS A 19 21.23 3.00 -17.50
C CYS A 19 22.05 1.93 -16.82
N CYS A 20 23.19 1.57 -17.42
CA CYS A 20 24.18 0.70 -16.81
C CYS A 20 25.15 1.50 -15.94
N TYR A 21 25.57 0.90 -14.82
CA TYR A 21 26.64 1.39 -13.98
C TYR A 21 27.63 0.27 -13.67
N SER A 22 28.93 0.59 -13.76
CA SER A 22 30.03 -0.29 -13.36
C SER A 22 30.84 0.33 -12.24
N MET A 23 31.07 -0.43 -11.16
CA MET A 23 31.91 -0.01 -10.05
C MET A 23 33.39 0.03 -10.43
N GLU A 24 33.86 -0.84 -11.35
CA GLU A 24 35.28 -0.91 -11.75
C GLU A 24 35.80 0.38 -12.37
N GLY A 25 34.94 1.23 -12.93
CA GLY A 25 35.33 2.49 -13.52
C GLY A 25 34.55 3.69 -12.99
N ASP A 26 33.70 3.51 -11.97
CA ASP A 26 32.73 4.53 -11.47
C ASP A 26 32.05 5.27 -12.63
N ARG A 27 31.54 4.51 -13.61
CA ARG A 27 31.01 5.10 -14.83
C ARG A 27 29.62 4.58 -15.17
N PHE A 28 28.80 5.48 -15.68
CA PHE A 28 27.56 5.17 -16.37
C PHE A 28 27.82 4.93 -17.86
N PHE A 29 27.08 4.02 -18.44
CA PHE A 29 27.20 3.70 -19.86
C PHE A 29 25.91 3.10 -20.41
N VAL A 30 25.78 3.08 -21.76
CA VAL A 30 24.63 2.54 -22.52
C VAL A 30 23.28 3.01 -21.95
N GLU A 31 23.14 4.32 -21.85
CA GLU A 31 21.88 4.93 -21.45
C GLU A 31 20.92 4.95 -22.64
N VAL A 32 19.66 4.58 -22.41
CA VAL A 32 18.63 4.51 -23.44
C VAL A 32 17.25 4.71 -22.85
N GLN A 33 16.37 5.31 -23.62
CA GLN A 33 14.93 5.35 -23.37
C GLN A 33 14.25 4.42 -24.37
N VAL A 34 13.34 3.56 -23.87
CA VAL A 34 12.62 2.57 -24.67
C VAL A 34 11.13 2.62 -24.37
N GLU A 35 10.32 2.05 -25.27
CA GLU A 35 8.89 1.85 -25.04
C GLU A 35 8.66 0.92 -23.83
N PRO A 36 7.53 1.08 -23.10
CA PRO A 36 7.25 0.38 -21.85
C PRO A 36 6.82 -1.07 -22.09
N ASP A 37 7.79 -1.90 -22.49
CA ASP A 37 7.63 -3.35 -22.69
C ASP A 37 8.85 -4.08 -22.13
N ALA A 38 8.63 -5.14 -21.34
CA ALA A 38 9.66 -6.00 -20.81
C ALA A 38 10.58 -6.58 -21.93
N LYS A 39 10.04 -6.84 -23.12
CA LYS A 39 10.83 -7.29 -24.29
C LYS A 39 11.94 -6.31 -24.67
N ASN A 40 11.71 -5.02 -24.51
CA ASN A 40 12.72 -4.01 -24.82
C ASN A 40 13.85 -4.01 -23.78
N ILE A 41 13.51 -4.26 -22.50
CA ILE A 41 14.51 -4.47 -21.45
C ILE A 41 15.33 -5.72 -21.77
N LEU A 42 14.70 -6.84 -22.11
CA LEU A 42 15.39 -8.09 -22.44
C LEU A 42 16.36 -7.91 -23.63
N LYS A 43 15.93 -7.20 -24.69
CA LYS A 43 16.81 -6.87 -25.83
C LYS A 43 17.99 -6.01 -25.41
N TYR A 44 17.73 -5.03 -24.53
CA TYR A 44 18.79 -4.18 -23.98
C TYR A 44 19.80 -4.97 -23.18
N LEU A 45 19.36 -5.84 -22.27
CA LEU A 45 20.24 -6.69 -21.45
C LEU A 45 21.06 -7.64 -22.31
N ALA A 46 20.44 -8.33 -23.27
CA ALA A 46 21.14 -9.21 -24.21
C ALA A 46 22.22 -8.46 -25.04
N ARG A 47 21.99 -7.18 -25.39
CA ARG A 47 22.98 -6.34 -26.03
C ARG A 47 24.15 -6.05 -25.11
N ILE A 48 23.89 -5.75 -23.81
CA ILE A 48 24.94 -5.50 -22.83
C ILE A 48 25.81 -6.74 -22.64
N GLU A 49 25.21 -7.91 -22.46
CA GLU A 49 25.93 -9.19 -22.33
C GLU A 49 26.87 -9.43 -23.51
N LYS A 50 26.40 -9.23 -24.75
CA LYS A 50 27.22 -9.39 -25.97
C LYS A 50 28.38 -8.41 -26.07
N GLN A 51 28.24 -7.20 -25.48
CA GLN A 51 29.30 -6.18 -25.54
C GLN A 51 30.38 -6.38 -24.47
N GLN A 52 30.15 -7.23 -23.50
CA GLN A 52 31.15 -7.54 -22.48
C GLN A 52 32.06 -8.67 -22.93
N SER A 53 33.36 -8.45 -22.83
CA SER A 53 34.39 -9.44 -23.20
C SER A 53 34.62 -10.53 -22.16
N ARG A 54 33.92 -10.47 -21.01
CA ARG A 54 34.04 -11.39 -19.88
C ARG A 54 32.66 -11.78 -19.41
N ASP A 55 32.55 -12.94 -18.76
CA ASP A 55 31.35 -13.31 -18.02
C ASP A 55 30.97 -12.21 -17.02
N CYS A 56 29.83 -11.59 -17.22
CA CYS A 56 29.30 -10.55 -16.33
C CYS A 56 27.94 -10.98 -15.76
N ARG A 57 27.74 -10.69 -14.51
CA ARG A 57 26.42 -10.78 -13.88
C ARG A 57 25.71 -9.44 -14.02
N ILE A 58 24.47 -9.46 -14.48
CA ILE A 58 23.63 -8.27 -14.54
C ILE A 58 22.64 -8.30 -13.38
N VAL A 59 22.56 -7.21 -12.65
CA VAL A 59 21.57 -6.97 -11.59
C VAL A 59 20.75 -5.76 -11.96
N CYS A 60 19.45 -5.96 -12.15
CA CYS A 60 18.51 -4.90 -12.51
C CYS A 60 17.73 -4.42 -11.31
N GLY A 61 17.22 -3.19 -11.36
CA GLY A 61 16.27 -2.72 -10.37
C GLY A 61 15.52 -1.48 -10.79
N TYR A 62 14.36 -1.31 -10.20
CA TYR A 62 13.52 -0.12 -10.40
C TYR A 62 12.84 0.28 -9.09
N GLU A 63 12.42 1.54 -9.02
CA GLU A 63 11.73 2.09 -7.85
C GLU A 63 10.29 1.59 -7.80
N ALA A 64 9.80 1.22 -6.59
CA ALA A 64 8.41 0.86 -6.38
C ALA A 64 7.47 2.02 -6.77
N GLY A 65 6.54 1.76 -7.66
CA GLY A 65 5.63 2.75 -8.22
C GLY A 65 4.32 2.14 -8.70
N CYS A 66 3.64 2.84 -9.60
CA CYS A 66 2.32 2.49 -10.09
C CYS A 66 2.25 1.23 -10.97
N LEU A 67 3.39 0.72 -11.45
CA LEU A 67 3.44 -0.49 -12.29
C LEU A 67 3.30 -1.80 -11.50
N GLY A 68 3.25 -1.73 -10.17
CA GLY A 68 3.11 -2.90 -9.31
C GLY A 68 4.25 -3.91 -9.52
N TYR A 69 3.91 -5.21 -9.52
CA TYR A 69 4.87 -6.29 -9.60
C TYR A 69 4.94 -6.96 -10.99
N SER A 70 4.08 -6.55 -11.93
CA SER A 70 3.98 -7.20 -13.26
C SER A 70 5.30 -7.23 -14.02
N LEU A 71 6.01 -6.12 -14.07
CA LEU A 71 7.32 -6.04 -14.73
C LEU A 71 8.35 -6.96 -14.04
N TYR A 72 8.36 -6.99 -12.71
CA TYR A 72 9.23 -7.90 -11.94
C TYR A 72 8.99 -9.36 -12.32
N HIS A 73 7.73 -9.79 -12.32
CA HIS A 73 7.37 -11.17 -12.67
C HIS A 73 7.78 -11.52 -14.11
N GLN A 74 7.58 -10.61 -15.06
CA GLN A 74 7.99 -10.80 -16.45
C GLN A 74 9.51 -10.96 -16.58
N LEU A 75 10.30 -10.12 -15.91
CA LEU A 75 11.77 -10.22 -15.95
C LEU A 75 12.26 -11.48 -15.23
N HIS A 76 11.69 -11.80 -14.08
CA HIS A 76 12.03 -12.98 -13.31
C HIS A 76 11.74 -14.30 -14.06
N ALA A 77 10.62 -14.36 -14.80
CA ALA A 77 10.28 -15.50 -15.66
C ALA A 77 11.32 -15.75 -16.77
N HIS A 78 12.10 -14.73 -17.13
CA HIS A 78 13.23 -14.84 -18.09
C HIS A 78 14.59 -15.01 -17.39
N GLY A 79 14.60 -15.29 -16.08
CA GLY A 79 15.84 -15.50 -15.32
C GLY A 79 16.65 -14.24 -15.02
N ILE A 80 16.04 -13.04 -15.18
CA ILE A 80 16.73 -11.79 -14.88
C ILE A 80 16.70 -11.52 -13.38
N ASP A 81 17.86 -11.25 -12.80
CA ASP A 81 18.03 -10.83 -11.40
C ASP A 81 17.53 -9.37 -11.26
N CYS A 82 16.30 -9.20 -10.81
CA CYS A 82 15.64 -7.91 -10.70
C CYS A 82 15.20 -7.63 -9.26
N VAL A 83 15.36 -6.38 -8.81
CA VAL A 83 14.98 -5.92 -7.47
C VAL A 83 14.08 -4.70 -7.58
N ILE A 84 13.03 -4.65 -6.75
CA ILE A 84 12.23 -3.43 -6.58
C ILE A 84 12.73 -2.68 -5.34
N LEU A 85 13.11 -1.42 -5.52
CA LEU A 85 13.67 -0.58 -4.47
C LEU A 85 12.57 0.21 -3.77
N ALA A 86 12.59 0.26 -2.43
CA ALA A 86 11.67 1.09 -1.66
C ALA A 86 12.12 2.58 -1.71
N PRO A 87 11.29 3.50 -2.23
CA PRO A 87 11.66 4.90 -2.47
C PRO A 87 12.19 5.62 -1.24
N THR A 88 11.57 5.38 -0.10
CA THR A 88 11.90 6.06 1.18
C THR A 88 13.24 5.64 1.77
N THR A 89 13.84 4.55 1.27
CA THR A 89 15.11 4.00 1.78
C THR A 89 16.29 4.26 0.85
N MET A 90 16.02 4.79 -0.34
CA MET A 90 17.06 5.12 -1.30
C MET A 90 17.84 6.35 -0.83
N MET A 91 19.16 6.28 -0.90
CA MET A 91 20.02 7.41 -0.52
C MET A 91 19.81 8.57 -1.48
N THR A 92 19.31 9.68 -0.96
CA THR A 92 19.05 10.89 -1.76
C THR A 92 19.98 12.02 -1.33
N LYS A 93 20.60 12.70 -2.29
CA LYS A 93 21.39 13.91 -1.97
C LYS A 93 20.46 15.07 -1.56
N PRO A 94 20.73 15.78 -0.46
CA PRO A 94 19.96 16.98 -0.09
C PRO A 94 20.19 18.10 -1.12
N GLY A 95 19.15 18.89 -1.42
CA GLY A 95 19.23 20.05 -2.31
C GLY A 95 18.05 20.18 -3.28
N LYS A 96 17.99 21.30 -4.00
CA LYS A 96 17.02 21.50 -5.09
C LYS A 96 17.30 20.52 -6.22
N ARG A 97 16.36 19.59 -6.47
CA ARG A 97 16.51 18.58 -7.51
C ARG A 97 15.81 19.02 -8.79
N ILE A 98 16.57 19.03 -9.86
CA ILE A 98 16.00 18.88 -11.19
C ILE A 98 15.74 17.38 -11.34
N LYS A 99 14.47 16.94 -11.27
CA LYS A 99 14.05 15.56 -11.49
C LYS A 99 14.04 15.30 -12.99
N THR A 100 14.71 14.23 -13.43
CA THR A 100 14.68 13.72 -14.81
C THR A 100 14.83 12.21 -14.75
N ASP A 101 14.12 11.49 -15.61
CA ASP A 101 14.12 10.03 -15.71
C ASP A 101 15.55 9.47 -15.79
N ARG A 102 16.43 10.16 -16.52
CA ARG A 102 17.85 9.84 -16.61
C ARG A 102 18.56 9.83 -15.26
N ARG A 103 18.34 10.87 -14.44
CA ARG A 103 18.95 10.98 -13.11
C ARG A 103 18.40 9.94 -12.16
N ASP A 104 17.13 9.58 -12.30
CA ASP A 104 16.48 8.59 -11.47
C ASP A 104 17.02 7.18 -11.85
N ALA A 105 17.19 6.86 -13.12
CA ALA A 105 17.86 5.62 -13.54
C ALA A 105 19.33 5.54 -13.05
N HIS A 106 20.10 6.66 -13.08
CA HIS A 106 21.44 6.74 -12.51
C HIS A 106 21.44 6.51 -10.99
N LEU A 107 20.50 7.10 -10.28
CA LEU A 107 20.37 6.95 -8.83
C LEU A 107 20.08 5.48 -8.48
N ILE A 108 19.12 4.87 -9.18
CA ILE A 108 18.74 3.48 -8.96
C ILE A 108 19.94 2.54 -9.19
N SER A 109 20.68 2.69 -10.30
CA SER A 109 21.85 1.86 -10.57
C SER A 109 22.95 2.01 -9.52
N LYS A 110 23.18 3.21 -8.99
CA LYS A 110 24.10 3.44 -7.86
C LYS A 110 23.59 2.82 -6.57
N CYS A 111 22.29 2.98 -6.25
CA CYS A 111 21.71 2.35 -5.08
C CYS A 111 21.87 0.83 -5.12
N LEU A 112 21.70 0.19 -6.29
CA LEU A 112 21.94 -1.23 -6.47
C LEU A 112 23.41 -1.59 -6.20
N ALA A 113 24.34 -0.84 -6.77
CA ALA A 113 25.78 -1.09 -6.66
C ALA A 113 26.30 -0.97 -5.22
N PHE A 114 25.82 0.03 -4.48
CA PHE A 114 26.28 0.31 -3.13
C PHE A 114 25.36 -0.23 -2.03
N HIS A 115 24.32 -1.01 -2.41
CA HIS A 115 23.32 -1.55 -1.48
C HIS A 115 22.69 -0.51 -0.55
N THR A 116 22.46 0.70 -1.05
CA THR A 116 21.88 1.83 -0.30
C THR A 116 20.37 1.94 -0.50
N TYR A 117 19.68 0.82 -0.35
CA TYR A 117 18.24 0.71 -0.47
C TYR A 117 17.73 -0.48 0.36
N SER A 118 16.42 -0.49 0.63
CA SER A 118 15.74 -1.70 1.12
C SER A 118 14.92 -2.30 -0.02
N PRO A 119 15.02 -3.63 -0.27
CA PRO A 119 14.19 -4.28 -1.27
C PRO A 119 12.73 -4.32 -0.82
N VAL A 120 11.82 -4.12 -1.76
CA VAL A 120 10.39 -4.34 -1.55
C VAL A 120 10.11 -5.83 -1.48
N TYR A 121 9.31 -6.25 -0.52
CA TYR A 121 8.80 -7.61 -0.49
C TYR A 121 7.84 -7.85 -1.66
N ILE A 122 8.11 -8.87 -2.44
CA ILE A 122 7.27 -9.27 -3.57
C ILE A 122 6.27 -10.31 -3.08
N PRO A 123 4.96 -10.00 -3.08
CA PRO A 123 3.93 -10.96 -2.71
C PRO A 123 3.83 -12.09 -3.75
N THR A 124 3.24 -13.20 -3.36
CA THR A 124 2.82 -14.20 -4.34
C THR A 124 1.69 -13.63 -5.22
N GLU A 125 1.47 -14.20 -6.40
CA GLU A 125 0.36 -13.76 -7.28
C GLU A 125 -0.99 -13.89 -6.58
N VAL A 126 -1.17 -14.91 -5.74
CA VAL A 126 -2.38 -15.11 -4.93
C VAL A 126 -2.53 -14.02 -3.88
N ASP A 127 -1.45 -13.71 -3.15
CA ASP A 127 -1.46 -12.64 -2.15
C ASP A 127 -1.76 -11.27 -2.78
N ASP A 128 -1.19 -11.02 -3.97
CA ASP A 128 -1.42 -9.74 -4.67
C ASP A 128 -2.88 -9.63 -5.14
N ALA A 129 -3.46 -10.70 -5.68
CA ALA A 129 -4.87 -10.74 -6.06
C ALA A 129 -5.81 -10.53 -4.86
N VAL A 130 -5.53 -11.18 -3.73
CA VAL A 130 -6.32 -11.00 -2.49
C VAL A 130 -6.17 -9.58 -1.95
N LYS A 131 -5.00 -8.99 -2.02
CA LYS A 131 -4.73 -7.61 -1.63
C LYS A 131 -5.52 -6.61 -2.49
N GLU A 132 -5.62 -6.82 -3.81
CA GLU A 132 -6.46 -5.97 -4.67
C GLU A 132 -7.95 -6.11 -4.30
N TYR A 133 -8.42 -7.30 -3.93
CA TYR A 133 -9.78 -7.51 -3.46
C TYR A 133 -10.07 -6.73 -2.15
N ILE A 134 -9.12 -6.75 -1.21
CA ILE A 134 -9.21 -5.98 0.04
C ILE A 134 -9.26 -4.48 -0.24
N ARG A 135 -8.43 -3.98 -1.14
CA ARG A 135 -8.42 -2.57 -1.55
C ARG A 135 -9.75 -2.14 -2.17
N MET A 136 -10.31 -2.96 -3.06
CA MET A 136 -11.62 -2.71 -3.65
C MET A 136 -12.72 -2.60 -2.58
N ARG A 137 -12.69 -3.47 -1.57
CA ARG A 137 -13.60 -3.39 -0.41
C ARG A 137 -13.41 -2.10 0.39
N ASP A 138 -12.18 -1.66 0.61
CA ASP A 138 -11.89 -0.42 1.36
C ASP A 138 -12.31 0.83 0.59
N ASP A 139 -12.18 0.81 -0.73
CA ASP A 139 -12.69 1.89 -1.60
C ASP A 139 -14.20 1.97 -1.54
N ALA A 140 -14.91 0.85 -1.60
CA ALA A 140 -16.36 0.78 -1.45
C ALA A 140 -16.81 1.29 -0.06
N ASN A 141 -16.12 0.89 1.02
CA ASN A 141 -16.41 1.39 2.37
C ASN A 141 -16.14 2.90 2.51
N SER A 142 -15.11 3.41 1.87
CA SER A 142 -14.81 4.85 1.82
C SER A 142 -15.89 5.62 1.04
N ALA A 143 -16.37 5.06 -0.07
CA ALA A 143 -17.49 5.62 -0.83
C ALA A 143 -18.79 5.63 -0.01
N LEU A 144 -19.07 4.54 0.72
CA LEU A 144 -20.22 4.45 1.64
C LEU A 144 -20.13 5.50 2.75
N ALA A 145 -18.97 5.69 3.36
CA ALA A 145 -18.78 6.73 4.38
C ALA A 145 -19.03 8.13 3.82
N ARG A 146 -18.57 8.39 2.59
CA ARG A 146 -18.79 9.67 1.90
C ARG A 146 -20.29 9.92 1.63
N VAL A 147 -21.02 8.92 1.14
CA VAL A 147 -22.47 9.03 0.91
C VAL A 147 -23.22 9.29 2.22
N LYS A 148 -22.86 8.60 3.29
CA LYS A 148 -23.40 8.86 4.64
C LYS A 148 -23.23 10.32 5.06
N GLN A 149 -22.05 10.89 4.86
CA GLN A 149 -21.78 12.30 5.17
C GLN A 149 -22.59 13.24 4.26
N GLN A 150 -22.72 12.92 2.97
CA GLN A 150 -23.51 13.69 2.00
C GLN A 150 -25.00 13.75 2.40
N ILE A 151 -25.58 12.62 2.81
CA ILE A 151 -26.98 12.54 3.26
C ILE A 151 -27.19 13.42 4.49
N ILE A 152 -26.35 13.30 5.51
CA ILE A 152 -26.46 14.10 6.73
C ILE A 152 -26.33 15.59 6.42
N ALA A 153 -25.32 15.97 5.63
CA ALA A 153 -25.11 17.36 5.24
C ALA A 153 -26.29 17.91 4.40
N PHE A 154 -26.89 17.07 3.54
CA PHE A 154 -28.09 17.43 2.78
C PHE A 154 -29.27 17.70 3.72
N CYS A 155 -29.55 16.80 4.67
CA CYS A 155 -30.62 16.98 5.64
C CYS A 155 -30.46 18.28 6.48
N ILE A 156 -29.24 18.53 6.97
CA ILE A 156 -28.94 19.75 7.76
C ILE A 156 -29.17 21.01 6.94
N ARG A 157 -28.73 21.07 5.67
CA ARG A 157 -28.94 22.22 4.79
C ARG A 157 -30.42 22.55 4.56
N HIS A 158 -31.30 21.56 4.68
CA HIS A 158 -32.75 21.71 4.51
C HIS A 158 -33.49 21.72 5.85
N GLY A 159 -32.80 22.00 6.97
CA GLY A 159 -33.40 22.16 8.29
C GLY A 159 -33.95 20.87 8.90
N LYS A 160 -33.55 19.71 8.38
CA LYS A 160 -33.97 18.38 8.87
C LYS A 160 -32.87 17.80 9.73
N ILE A 161 -33.09 17.74 11.03
CA ILE A 161 -32.16 17.23 12.03
C ILE A 161 -32.78 16.01 12.72
N HIS A 162 -32.05 14.91 12.79
CA HIS A 162 -32.50 13.71 13.50
C HIS A 162 -32.27 13.84 14.99
N ASP A 163 -33.34 13.69 15.79
CA ASP A 163 -33.29 13.84 17.26
C ASP A 163 -32.64 12.64 17.99
N GLY A 164 -32.39 11.54 17.27
CA GLY A 164 -31.81 10.33 17.83
C GLY A 164 -30.33 10.47 18.11
N LYS A 165 -29.86 9.77 19.18
CA LYS A 165 -28.42 9.72 19.55
C LYS A 165 -27.54 8.95 18.59
N SER A 166 -28.13 8.11 17.72
CA SER A 166 -27.39 7.18 16.84
C SER A 166 -27.87 7.29 15.40
N TYR A 167 -26.92 7.47 14.51
CA TYR A 167 -27.12 7.49 13.06
C TYR A 167 -26.98 6.08 12.47
N TRP A 168 -27.56 5.84 11.28
CA TRP A 168 -27.43 4.62 10.47
C TRP A 168 -28.02 3.37 11.15
N THR A 169 -28.90 3.55 12.13
CA THR A 169 -29.78 2.52 12.70
C THR A 169 -31.06 2.40 11.87
N ASN A 170 -31.82 1.34 12.03
CA ASN A 170 -33.12 1.18 11.35
C ASN A 170 -34.04 2.39 11.59
N LYS A 171 -34.11 2.88 12.83
CA LYS A 171 -34.89 4.10 13.17
C LYS A 171 -34.44 5.34 12.40
N HIS A 172 -33.12 5.53 12.21
CA HIS A 172 -32.59 6.62 11.42
C HIS A 172 -32.92 6.47 9.94
N LEU A 173 -32.83 5.25 9.41
CA LEU A 173 -33.17 4.98 8.01
C LEU A 173 -34.68 5.13 7.73
N GLU A 174 -35.53 4.71 8.66
CA GLU A 174 -36.96 4.91 8.60
C GLU A 174 -37.28 6.42 8.62
N TRP A 175 -36.64 7.19 9.51
CA TRP A 175 -36.76 8.64 9.56
C TRP A 175 -36.35 9.30 8.24
N LEU A 176 -35.19 8.92 7.67
CA LEU A 176 -34.73 9.42 6.36
C LEU A 176 -35.76 9.16 5.25
N SER A 177 -36.32 7.94 5.23
CA SER A 177 -37.31 7.54 4.23
C SER A 177 -38.66 8.22 4.38
N SER A 178 -39.00 8.68 5.59
CA SER A 178 -40.28 9.39 5.91
C SER A 178 -40.18 10.90 5.83
N LEU A 179 -39.01 11.46 5.49
CA LEU A 179 -38.82 12.92 5.47
C LEU A 179 -39.66 13.59 4.39
N ASP A 180 -40.54 14.50 4.81
CA ASP A 180 -41.13 15.47 3.92
C ASP A 180 -40.23 16.71 3.80
N LEU A 181 -39.74 16.96 2.59
CA LEU A 181 -38.88 18.09 2.25
C LEU A 181 -39.67 19.29 1.67
N GLY A 182 -40.99 19.14 1.51
CA GLY A 182 -41.86 20.19 0.93
C GLY A 182 -41.56 20.53 -0.52
N ASN A 183 -40.65 19.80 -1.18
CA ASN A 183 -40.23 20.00 -2.55
C ASN A 183 -39.92 18.67 -3.22
N LYS A 184 -40.58 18.41 -4.38
CA LYS A 184 -40.45 17.13 -5.13
C LYS A 184 -39.03 16.86 -5.55
N ILE A 185 -38.32 17.87 -6.05
CA ILE A 185 -36.91 17.69 -6.53
C ILE A 185 -36.00 17.34 -5.34
N LEU A 186 -36.18 17.95 -4.18
CA LEU A 186 -35.39 17.61 -2.99
C LEU A 186 -35.67 16.17 -2.54
N SER A 187 -36.92 15.72 -2.62
CA SER A 187 -37.30 14.34 -2.30
C SER A 187 -36.65 13.35 -3.29
N GLU A 188 -36.64 13.66 -4.56
CA GLU A 188 -35.92 12.86 -5.60
C GLU A 188 -34.41 12.78 -5.29
N VAL A 189 -33.77 13.90 -4.93
CA VAL A 189 -32.34 13.92 -4.55
C VAL A 189 -32.07 13.04 -3.33
N LEU A 190 -32.92 13.10 -2.30
CA LEU A 190 -32.74 12.25 -1.13
C LEU A 190 -32.91 10.76 -1.47
N GLN A 191 -33.89 10.43 -2.30
CA GLN A 191 -34.10 9.04 -2.75
C GLN A 191 -32.88 8.51 -3.51
N GLU A 192 -32.29 9.28 -4.43
CA GLU A 192 -31.09 8.89 -5.16
C GLU A 192 -29.88 8.66 -4.21
N TYR A 193 -29.72 9.53 -3.19
CA TYR A 193 -28.71 9.30 -2.16
C TYR A 193 -28.96 8.04 -1.36
N LEU A 194 -30.20 7.70 -1.01
CA LEU A 194 -30.55 6.50 -0.27
C LEU A 194 -30.35 5.25 -1.12
N ILE A 195 -30.72 5.27 -2.41
CA ILE A 195 -30.44 4.18 -3.34
C ILE A 195 -28.95 3.89 -3.38
N ARG A 196 -28.13 4.92 -3.57
CA ARG A 196 -26.67 4.79 -3.57
C ARG A 196 -26.12 4.25 -2.25
N TYR A 197 -26.67 4.68 -1.12
CA TYR A 197 -26.30 4.16 0.19
C TYR A 197 -26.56 2.66 0.31
N TYR A 198 -27.74 2.19 -0.10
CA TYR A 198 -28.10 0.78 -0.03
C TYR A 198 -27.23 -0.07 -0.97
N GLN A 199 -27.00 0.38 -2.19
CA GLN A 199 -26.12 -0.30 -3.15
C GLN A 199 -24.69 -0.47 -2.60
N LEU A 200 -24.11 0.61 -2.07
CA LEU A 200 -22.75 0.56 -1.50
C LEU A 200 -22.68 -0.31 -0.24
N ARG A 201 -23.72 -0.29 0.59
CA ARG A 201 -23.81 -1.14 1.77
C ARG A 201 -23.83 -2.61 1.38
N GLU A 202 -24.68 -2.99 0.44
CA GLU A 202 -24.76 -4.35 -0.07
C GLU A 202 -23.43 -4.82 -0.68
N GLN A 203 -22.77 -3.95 -1.44
CA GLN A 203 -21.44 -4.25 -1.99
C GLN A 203 -20.41 -4.50 -0.89
N VAL A 204 -20.35 -3.67 0.14
CA VAL A 204 -19.43 -3.86 1.27
C VAL A 204 -19.73 -5.17 1.99
N ASP A 205 -21.00 -5.48 2.26
CA ASP A 205 -21.43 -6.70 2.92
C ASP A 205 -21.03 -7.95 2.09
N MET A 206 -21.20 -7.90 0.76
CA MET A 206 -20.75 -8.95 -0.18
C MET A 206 -19.23 -9.15 -0.15
N TYR A 207 -18.47 -8.05 -0.16
CA TYR A 207 -17.01 -8.10 -0.12
C TYR A 207 -16.50 -8.64 1.23
N ASP A 208 -17.14 -8.25 2.33
CA ASP A 208 -16.81 -8.77 3.67
C ASP A 208 -17.07 -10.28 3.77
N MET A 209 -18.17 -10.77 3.19
CA MET A 209 -18.44 -12.23 3.09
C MET A 209 -17.32 -12.93 2.33
N ARG A 210 -16.92 -12.42 1.16
CA ARG A 210 -15.86 -13.03 0.35
C ARG A 210 -14.49 -12.98 1.04
N ILE A 211 -14.16 -11.91 1.72
CA ILE A 211 -12.93 -11.78 2.52
C ILE A 211 -12.92 -12.84 3.64
N ASN A 212 -14.05 -13.06 4.29
CA ASN A 212 -14.18 -14.11 5.30
C ASN A 212 -13.96 -15.51 4.73
N GLU A 213 -14.50 -15.82 3.54
CA GLU A 213 -14.25 -17.09 2.84
C GLU A 213 -12.76 -17.27 2.51
N LEU A 214 -12.12 -16.22 1.94
CA LEU A 214 -10.68 -16.23 1.63
C LEU A 214 -9.82 -16.43 2.89
N ALA A 215 -10.21 -15.81 3.99
CA ALA A 215 -9.53 -15.95 5.27
C ALA A 215 -9.60 -17.37 5.85
N GLN A 216 -10.66 -18.13 5.52
CA GLN A 216 -10.86 -19.52 5.96
C GLN A 216 -10.25 -20.56 5.00
N ALA A 217 -9.84 -20.13 3.81
CA ALA A 217 -9.21 -21.00 2.82
C ALA A 217 -7.68 -21.08 3.02
N GLU A 218 -7.06 -22.13 2.48
CA GLU A 218 -5.60 -22.18 2.35
C GLU A 218 -5.13 -21.16 1.28
N PRO A 219 -3.99 -20.48 1.51
CA PRO A 219 -2.99 -20.73 2.57
C PRO A 219 -3.17 -19.86 3.84
N TYR A 220 -4.31 -19.19 4.04
CA TYR A 220 -4.50 -18.18 5.08
C TYR A 220 -5.05 -18.72 6.39
N ARG A 221 -5.86 -19.78 6.35
CA ARG A 221 -6.62 -20.29 7.51
C ARG A 221 -5.79 -20.37 8.79
N GLN A 222 -4.65 -21.06 8.75
CA GLN A 222 -3.81 -21.23 9.94
C GLN A 222 -3.25 -19.91 10.49
N LYS A 223 -2.89 -18.97 9.60
CA LYS A 223 -2.39 -17.65 10.00
C LYS A 223 -3.51 -16.83 10.61
N VAL A 224 -4.70 -16.88 10.02
CA VAL A 224 -5.89 -16.17 10.48
C VAL A 224 -6.34 -16.69 11.84
N GLU A 225 -6.39 -18.00 12.06
CA GLU A 225 -6.72 -18.62 13.35
C GLU A 225 -5.74 -18.17 14.45
N LYS A 226 -4.43 -18.17 14.18
CA LYS A 226 -3.40 -17.74 15.13
C LYS A 226 -3.48 -16.25 15.49
N LEU A 227 -3.72 -15.39 14.52
CA LEU A 227 -3.83 -13.94 14.75
C LEU A 227 -5.20 -13.53 15.27
N GLY A 228 -6.24 -14.26 14.91
CA GLY A 228 -7.63 -14.05 15.36
C GLY A 228 -7.88 -14.36 16.84
N CYS A 229 -6.92 -15.01 17.56
CA CYS A 229 -7.03 -15.20 19.00
C CYS A 229 -6.94 -13.88 19.80
N PHE A 230 -6.42 -12.81 19.19
CA PHE A 230 -6.38 -11.50 19.83
C PHE A 230 -7.76 -10.83 19.78
N ARG A 231 -8.23 -10.36 20.93
CA ARG A 231 -9.53 -9.70 21.06
C ARG A 231 -9.62 -8.46 20.17
N GLY A 232 -10.71 -8.36 19.42
CA GLY A 232 -10.97 -7.22 18.52
C GLY A 232 -10.33 -7.36 17.13
N ILE A 233 -9.65 -8.46 16.86
CA ILE A 233 -9.06 -8.77 15.56
C ILE A 233 -9.98 -9.75 14.83
N ALA A 234 -10.70 -9.26 13.82
CA ALA A 234 -11.57 -10.06 12.96
C ALA A 234 -10.86 -10.45 11.65
N ALA A 235 -11.42 -11.38 10.89
CA ALA A 235 -10.83 -11.90 9.65
C ALA A 235 -10.49 -10.77 8.64
N HIS A 236 -11.36 -9.76 8.50
CA HIS A 236 -11.13 -8.60 7.65
C HIS A 236 -9.95 -7.71 8.12
N THR A 237 -9.50 -7.86 9.37
CA THR A 237 -8.30 -7.20 9.88
C THR A 237 -7.07 -8.08 9.69
N VAL A 238 -7.20 -9.40 9.89
CA VAL A 238 -6.08 -10.34 9.86
C VAL A 238 -5.60 -10.61 8.43
N LEU A 239 -6.53 -10.81 7.49
CA LEU A 239 -6.18 -11.16 6.12
C LEU A 239 -5.29 -10.12 5.45
N PRO A 240 -5.54 -8.79 5.57
CA PRO A 240 -4.60 -7.76 5.11
C PRO A 240 -3.18 -7.94 5.66
N PHE A 241 -3.03 -8.27 6.95
CA PHE A 241 -1.71 -8.56 7.51
C PHE A 241 -1.05 -9.77 6.87
N CYS A 242 -1.82 -10.82 6.60
CA CYS A 242 -1.28 -12.03 5.96
C CYS A 242 -0.74 -11.73 4.56
N VAL A 243 -1.49 -10.97 3.75
CA VAL A 243 -1.14 -10.73 2.33
C VAL A 243 -0.13 -9.58 2.14
N GLU A 244 -0.17 -8.55 2.99
CA GLU A 244 0.74 -7.41 2.85
C GLU A 244 2.08 -7.61 3.58
N VAL A 245 2.08 -8.35 4.68
CA VAL A 245 3.32 -8.69 5.39
C VAL A 245 3.98 -9.92 4.77
N GLY A 246 3.18 -10.90 4.31
CA GLY A 246 3.65 -12.16 3.77
C GLY A 246 4.32 -13.03 4.84
N ASP A 247 5.65 -12.96 4.95
CA ASP A 247 6.41 -13.70 5.96
C ASP A 247 6.83 -12.78 7.12
N PHE A 248 6.23 -12.99 8.30
CA PHE A 248 6.56 -12.23 9.51
C PHE A 248 7.99 -12.50 10.01
N ARG A 249 8.62 -13.64 9.65
CA ARG A 249 9.99 -13.99 10.05
C ARG A 249 11.05 -13.06 9.43
N ARG A 250 10.68 -12.27 8.43
CA ARG A 250 11.56 -11.23 7.87
C ARG A 250 11.87 -10.09 8.84
N PHE A 251 11.12 -9.99 9.94
CA PHE A 251 11.38 -9.05 11.02
C PHE A 251 12.04 -9.76 12.19
N ALA A 252 13.30 -9.44 12.46
CA ALA A 252 14.03 -10.05 13.59
C ALA A 252 13.48 -9.60 14.95
N THR A 253 12.86 -8.40 15.02
CA THR A 253 12.32 -7.83 16.27
C THR A 253 10.97 -7.16 16.05
N ALA A 254 10.17 -7.04 17.10
CA ALA A 254 8.92 -6.28 17.10
C ALA A 254 9.13 -4.81 16.72
N GLN A 255 10.29 -4.23 17.07
CA GLN A 255 10.63 -2.85 16.73
C GLN A 255 10.84 -2.66 15.21
N GLN A 256 11.44 -3.63 14.54
CA GLN A 256 11.54 -3.61 13.07
C GLN A 256 10.15 -3.66 12.41
N PHE A 257 9.24 -4.47 12.93
CA PHE A 257 7.86 -4.50 12.46
C PHE A 257 7.13 -3.17 12.71
N ALA A 258 7.29 -2.57 13.89
CA ALA A 258 6.73 -1.25 14.20
C ALA A 258 7.31 -0.16 13.27
N SER A 259 8.59 -0.23 12.95
CA SER A 259 9.24 0.66 11.97
C SER A 259 8.67 0.48 10.55
N TYR A 260 8.48 -0.77 10.12
CA TYR A 260 7.83 -1.09 8.84
C TYR A 260 6.42 -0.51 8.73
N LEU A 261 5.70 -0.41 9.83
CA LEU A 261 4.39 0.22 9.91
C LEU A 261 4.45 1.74 10.11
N GLY A 262 5.63 2.30 10.35
CA GLY A 262 5.81 3.72 10.65
C GLY A 262 5.21 4.14 11.99
N LEU A 263 5.18 3.23 12.96
CA LEU A 263 4.66 3.44 14.32
C LEU A 263 5.76 3.85 15.33
N VAL A 264 7.02 3.92 14.88
CA VAL A 264 8.12 4.40 15.70
C VAL A 264 8.13 5.93 15.74
N PRO A 265 8.52 6.56 16.88
CA PRO A 265 8.66 8.01 16.94
C PRO A 265 9.76 8.48 15.97
N GLY A 266 9.54 9.62 15.34
CA GLY A 266 10.60 10.32 14.64
C GLY A 266 11.49 11.05 15.65
N GLU A 267 12.75 11.19 15.33
CA GLU A 267 13.73 11.90 16.14
C GLU A 267 14.37 13.02 15.31
N CYS A 268 14.50 14.18 15.92
CA CYS A 268 15.20 15.34 15.36
C CYS A 268 16.13 15.88 16.45
N SER A 269 17.20 15.11 16.72
CA SER A 269 18.17 15.44 17.76
C SER A 269 19.39 16.11 17.16
N SER A 270 19.93 17.13 17.83
CA SER A 270 21.18 17.80 17.47
C SER A 270 21.99 18.11 18.74
N GLY A 271 23.22 17.61 18.77
CA GLY A 271 24.08 17.73 19.97
C GLY A 271 23.45 17.05 21.18
N ASP A 272 23.43 17.74 22.31
CA ASP A 272 22.92 17.20 23.59
C ASP A 272 21.39 17.26 23.72
N LYS A 273 20.67 17.80 22.72
CA LYS A 273 19.21 17.90 22.74
C LYS A 273 18.58 16.75 21.98
N GLN A 274 17.94 15.83 22.71
CA GLN A 274 17.08 14.82 22.13
C GLN A 274 15.65 15.37 21.98
N GLN A 275 15.13 15.41 20.76
CA GLN A 275 13.77 15.83 20.47
C GLN A 275 13.06 14.76 19.68
N TYR A 276 12.09 14.10 20.31
CA TYR A 276 11.20 13.17 19.65
C TYR A 276 10.03 13.90 19.02
N THR A 277 9.69 13.50 17.81
CA THR A 277 8.48 13.97 17.10
C THR A 277 7.40 12.91 17.21
N GLY A 278 6.23 13.14 16.60
CA GLY A 278 5.21 12.11 16.45
C GLY A 278 5.74 10.89 15.67
N ILE A 279 4.87 9.90 15.44
CA ILE A 279 5.26 8.70 14.66
C ILE A 279 5.71 9.09 13.25
N THR A 280 6.68 8.37 12.71
CA THR A 280 7.30 8.66 11.40
C THR A 280 6.32 8.63 10.25
N LYS A 281 5.23 7.84 10.37
CA LYS A 281 4.26 7.55 9.30
C LYS A 281 4.89 7.01 8.00
N ALA A 282 6.17 6.69 8.02
CA ALA A 282 6.83 5.98 6.93
C ALA A 282 6.35 4.53 6.87
N GLY A 283 6.30 3.95 5.68
CA GLY A 283 5.90 2.55 5.50
C GLY A 283 4.40 2.33 5.30
N ASN A 284 3.91 1.14 5.62
CA ASN A 284 2.57 0.67 5.25
C ASN A 284 1.46 1.42 6.00
N SER A 285 0.82 2.36 5.32
CA SER A 285 -0.26 3.20 5.88
C SER A 285 -1.56 2.43 6.09
N HIS A 286 -1.86 1.44 5.25
CA HIS A 286 -3.07 0.63 5.35
C HIS A 286 -3.03 -0.23 6.60
N LEU A 287 -1.98 -1.03 6.79
CA LEU A 287 -1.82 -1.85 7.99
C LEU A 287 -1.74 -1.01 9.27
N ARG A 288 -1.08 0.16 9.22
CA ARG A 288 -1.06 1.10 10.35
C ARG A 288 -2.47 1.57 10.72
N LYS A 289 -3.32 1.91 9.74
CA LYS A 289 -4.73 2.30 9.97
C LYS A 289 -5.49 1.16 10.65
N LEU A 290 -5.40 -0.06 10.13
CA LEU A 290 -6.08 -1.23 10.70
C LEU A 290 -5.67 -1.50 12.15
N LEU A 291 -4.38 -1.38 12.49
CA LEU A 291 -3.90 -1.54 13.87
C LEU A 291 -4.44 -0.47 14.80
N VAL A 292 -4.46 0.79 14.36
CA VAL A 292 -5.00 1.89 15.17
C VAL A 292 -6.50 1.69 15.42
N GLU A 293 -7.27 1.29 14.42
CA GLU A 293 -8.71 0.99 14.56
C GLU A 293 -8.94 -0.19 15.53
N THR A 294 -8.15 -1.25 15.41
CA THR A 294 -8.20 -2.40 16.32
C THR A 294 -7.85 -2.01 17.76
N ALA A 295 -6.81 -1.21 17.96
CA ALA A 295 -6.39 -0.75 19.28
C ALA A 295 -7.48 0.09 19.97
N GLN A 296 -8.25 0.88 19.23
CA GLN A 296 -9.38 1.65 19.79
C GLN A 296 -10.50 0.73 20.30
N VAL A 297 -10.79 -0.37 19.61
CA VAL A 297 -11.77 -1.36 20.06
C VAL A 297 -11.30 -2.02 21.36
N PHE A 298 -10.02 -2.35 21.44
CA PHE A 298 -9.40 -2.94 22.63
C PHE A 298 -9.48 -1.99 23.84
N GLY A 299 -9.14 -0.70 23.65
CA GLY A 299 -9.17 0.30 24.71
C GLY A 299 -10.58 0.57 25.26
N ARG A 300 -11.60 0.61 24.38
CA ARG A 300 -13.00 0.83 24.81
C ARG A 300 -13.57 -0.32 25.66
N SER A 301 -13.11 -1.53 25.47
CA SER A 301 -13.56 -2.68 26.26
C SER A 301 -12.87 -2.79 27.61
N ALA A 302 -11.62 -2.33 27.74
CA ALA A 302 -10.91 -2.28 29.02
C ALA A 302 -11.55 -1.29 30.01
N THR A 303 -12.06 -0.15 29.52
CA THR A 303 -12.76 0.84 30.36
C THR A 303 -14.13 0.38 30.85
N LYS A 304 -14.79 -0.59 30.20
CA LYS A 304 -16.07 -1.15 30.65
C LYS A 304 -15.93 -2.22 31.74
N SER A 305 -14.81 -2.91 31.80
CA SER A 305 -14.56 -3.93 32.84
C SER A 305 -14.05 -3.35 34.16
N GLY A 306 -13.60 -2.10 34.19
CA GLY A 306 -13.13 -1.39 35.39
C GLY A 306 -14.22 -0.67 36.20
N LYS A 307 -15.50 -0.87 35.91
CA LYS A 307 -16.64 -0.26 36.64
C LYS A 307 -17.53 -1.30 37.33
N SER A 308 -16.98 -2.37 37.80
CA SER A 308 -17.66 -3.30 38.72
C SER A 308 -16.66 -3.81 39.76
N VAL A 309 -16.36 -2.97 40.71
CA VAL A 309 -16.10 -3.27 42.12
C VAL A 309 -16.57 -2.07 42.95
#